data_b26872e20e4ac7393bda3862cbf476ee
#
_entry.id   b26872e20e4ac7393bda3862cbf476ee
#
_cell.length_a   1.000
_cell.length_b   1.000
_cell.length_c   1.000
_cell.angle_alpha   90.00
_cell.angle_beta   90.00
_cell.angle_gamma   90.00
#
_symmetry.space_group_name_H-M   'P 1'
#
loop_
_entity.id
_entity.type
_entity.pdbx_description
1 polymer ?
#
loop_
_entity_poly.entity_id
_entity_poly.type
_entity_poly.pdbx_seq_one_letter_code
_entity_poly.pdbx_strand_id
1 'polypeptide(L)'
;MMATKHSLGNYSSPSESMTVKLEIPDFTNQMTGGADAKVESPIFTIRGKDLRIIVTPNDRNNKSIGVYLGNYSEDTVTAKFTVKTYKLTNKKEIGAGKNSGLTRYRSHREYRWFMKSADDVFRLELEVTLYFSAKDMNCSKKRSGLL
;
A
#
# COMPACT_ATOMS: atom_id res chain seq x y z
N MET A 1 9.98 -1.87 9.67
CA MET A 1 9.43 -1.14 8.52
C MET A 1 10.17 0.17 8.34
N MET A 2 10.38 0.56 7.11
CA MET A 2 11.05 1.81 6.76
C MET A 2 10.24 2.56 5.72
N ALA A 3 10.17 3.88 5.80
CA ALA A 3 9.43 4.70 4.86
C ALA A 3 10.26 5.90 4.41
N THR A 4 10.20 6.20 3.12
CA THR A 4 10.90 7.34 2.53
C THR A 4 9.92 8.15 1.69
N LYS A 5 9.94 9.45 1.85
CA LYS A 5 9.04 10.37 1.17
C LYS A 5 9.75 11.05 0.00
N HIS A 6 9.05 11.16 -1.12
CA HIS A 6 9.53 11.87 -2.30
C HIS A 6 8.49 12.86 -2.79
N SER A 7 8.93 13.99 -3.27
CA SER A 7 8.10 14.92 -4.01
C SER A 7 8.37 14.77 -5.50
N LEU A 8 7.33 14.55 -6.27
CA LEU A 8 7.42 14.45 -7.72
C LEU A 8 6.90 15.72 -8.36
N GLY A 9 7.73 16.30 -9.18
CA GLY A 9 7.36 17.27 -10.19
C GLY A 9 6.61 18.52 -9.73
N ASN A 10 7.11 19.64 -10.11
CA ASN A 10 6.45 20.90 -9.83
C ASN A 10 5.59 21.35 -11.02
N TYR A 11 5.60 20.64 -12.12
CA TYR A 11 5.18 21.15 -13.41
C TYR A 11 4.05 20.39 -14.08
N SER A 12 3.77 19.20 -13.66
CA SER A 12 2.68 18.40 -14.18
C SER A 12 1.71 18.09 -13.06
N SER A 13 0.96 17.00 -13.12
CA SER A 13 0.03 16.65 -12.08
C SER A 13 0.70 16.64 -10.71
N PRO A 14 0.25 17.45 -9.75
CA PRO A 14 0.83 17.45 -8.43
C PRO A 14 0.68 16.07 -7.81
N SER A 15 1.79 15.53 -7.39
CA SER A 15 1.80 14.24 -6.73
C SER A 15 2.88 14.18 -5.66
N GLU A 16 2.74 13.24 -4.76
CA GLU A 16 3.71 12.98 -3.72
C GLU A 16 3.77 11.48 -3.48
N SER A 17 4.96 10.96 -3.34
CA SER A 17 5.20 9.53 -3.18
C SER A 17 5.86 9.21 -1.86
N MET A 18 5.59 7.98 -1.38
CA MET A 18 6.27 7.43 -0.23
C MET A 18 6.56 5.95 -0.49
N THR A 19 7.75 5.51 -0.12
CA THR A 19 8.13 4.10 -0.17
C THR A 19 8.01 3.51 1.22
N VAL A 20 7.31 2.38 1.29
CA VAL A 20 7.10 1.64 2.54
C VAL A 20 7.66 0.25 2.35
N LYS A 21 8.52 -0.18 3.27
CA LYS A 21 9.06 -1.54 3.28
C LYS A 21 8.44 -2.31 4.44
N LEU A 22 8.01 -3.52 4.16
CA LEU A 22 7.34 -4.37 5.12
C LEU A 22 8.01 -5.74 5.12
N GLU A 23 8.28 -6.26 6.31
CA GLU A 23 8.81 -7.61 6.49
C GLU A 23 7.88 -8.38 7.42
N ILE A 24 7.37 -9.50 6.94
CA ILE A 24 6.43 -10.33 7.69
C ILE A 24 7.09 -11.68 7.95
N PRO A 25 7.55 -11.92 9.18
CA PRO A 25 8.21 -13.19 9.52
C PRO A 25 7.20 -14.33 9.63
N ASP A 26 7.70 -15.54 9.53
CA ASP A 26 6.91 -16.76 9.68
C ASP A 26 5.69 -16.79 8.77
N PHE A 27 5.88 -16.38 7.53
CA PHE A 27 4.76 -16.12 6.62
C PHE A 27 3.99 -17.38 6.23
N THR A 28 4.68 -18.52 6.09
CA THR A 28 4.00 -19.80 5.82
C THR A 28 2.92 -20.08 6.85
N ASN A 29 3.24 -19.82 8.11
CA ASN A 29 2.29 -20.01 9.21
C ASN A 29 1.15 -18.98 9.16
N GLN A 30 1.47 -17.75 8.78
CA GLN A 30 0.46 -16.70 8.59
C GLN A 30 -0.58 -17.08 7.53
N MET A 31 -0.15 -17.75 6.46
CA MET A 31 -1.05 -18.17 5.39
C MET A 31 -2.06 -19.24 5.83
N THR A 32 -1.80 -19.94 6.92
CA THR A 32 -2.74 -20.94 7.46
C THR A 32 -3.78 -20.34 8.40
N GLY A 33 -3.69 -19.06 8.68
CA GLY A 33 -4.64 -18.34 9.51
C GLY A 33 -5.98 -18.15 8.81
N GLY A 34 -6.94 -17.61 9.55
CA GLY A 34 -8.27 -17.33 9.03
C GLY A 34 -8.27 -16.22 7.98
N ALA A 35 -9.39 -16.08 7.27
CA ALA A 35 -9.57 -15.08 6.23
C ALA A 35 -9.44 -13.64 6.75
N ASP A 36 -9.66 -13.42 8.03
CA ASP A 36 -9.60 -12.11 8.67
C ASP A 36 -8.22 -11.75 9.20
N ALA A 37 -7.26 -12.67 9.15
CA ALA A 37 -5.91 -12.38 9.60
C ALA A 37 -5.28 -11.29 8.72
N LYS A 38 -4.70 -10.29 9.37
CA LYS A 38 -4.10 -9.14 8.70
C LYS A 38 -2.76 -8.80 9.31
N VAL A 39 -1.85 -8.32 8.48
CA VAL A 39 -0.64 -7.65 8.94
C VAL A 39 -0.70 -6.22 8.46
N GLU A 40 -0.61 -5.28 9.36
CA GLU A 40 -0.78 -3.87 9.05
C GLU A 40 0.51 -3.10 9.31
N SER A 41 0.85 -2.21 8.40
CA SER A 41 1.95 -1.26 8.63
C SER A 41 1.52 -0.22 9.68
N PRO A 42 2.45 0.51 10.30
CA PRO A 42 2.11 1.75 10.96
C PRO A 42 1.45 2.72 9.98
N ILE A 43 0.65 3.62 10.50
CA ILE A 43 0.04 4.68 9.71
C ILE A 43 1.14 5.62 9.22
N PHE A 44 1.08 5.99 7.94
CA PHE A 44 1.93 7.01 7.36
C PHE A 44 1.06 8.09 6.73
N THR A 45 1.59 9.30 6.62
CA THR A 45 0.83 10.44 6.16
C THR A 45 1.46 11.03 4.92
N ILE A 46 0.66 11.24 3.88
CA ILE A 46 1.06 11.96 2.68
C ILE A 46 0.10 13.14 2.55
N ARG A 47 0.61 14.36 2.73
CA ARG A 47 -0.15 15.61 2.65
C ARG A 47 -1.47 15.57 3.42
N GLY A 48 -1.41 15.16 4.67
CA GLY A 48 -2.57 15.12 5.54
C GLY A 48 -3.50 13.94 5.35
N LYS A 49 -3.18 13.02 4.43
CA LYS A 49 -3.96 11.80 4.24
C LYS A 49 -3.29 10.67 4.99
N ASP A 50 -3.98 10.10 5.95
CA ASP A 50 -3.48 8.99 6.76
C ASP A 50 -3.75 7.68 6.05
N LEU A 51 -2.70 6.93 5.82
CA LEU A 51 -2.72 5.71 5.03
C LEU A 51 -2.01 4.58 5.78
N ARG A 52 -2.30 3.37 5.39
CA ARG A 52 -1.69 2.17 5.94
C ARG A 52 -1.64 1.08 4.89
N ILE A 53 -0.60 0.25 4.91
CA ILE A 53 -0.55 -0.95 4.10
C ILE A 53 -1.14 -2.10 4.91
N ILE A 54 -2.00 -2.89 4.27
CA ILE A 54 -2.64 -4.05 4.88
C ILE A 54 -2.32 -5.26 4.02
N VAL A 55 -1.71 -6.27 4.61
CA VAL A 55 -1.46 -7.55 3.95
C VAL A 55 -2.38 -8.60 4.58
N THR A 56 -3.13 -9.28 3.74
CA THR A 56 -3.99 -10.39 4.17
C THR A 56 -3.36 -11.68 3.68
N PRO A 57 -2.70 -12.46 4.56
CA PRO A 57 -1.98 -13.66 4.13
C PRO A 57 -2.86 -14.73 3.50
N ASN A 58 -4.12 -14.80 3.88
CA ASN A 58 -5.11 -15.72 3.30
C ASN A 58 -6.36 -14.94 2.91
N ASP A 59 -6.23 -14.14 1.88
CA ASP A 59 -7.26 -13.18 1.48
C ASP A 59 -8.56 -13.87 1.11
N ARG A 60 -9.63 -13.52 1.82
CA ARG A 60 -10.98 -14.09 1.61
C ARG A 60 -11.01 -15.62 1.61
N ASN A 61 -10.08 -16.24 2.30
CA ASN A 61 -9.95 -17.70 2.38
C ASN A 61 -9.78 -18.37 1.00
N ASN A 62 -9.12 -17.69 0.07
CA ASN A 62 -8.94 -18.13 -1.32
C ASN A 62 -7.56 -18.72 -1.61
N LYS A 63 -6.78 -19.03 -0.59
CA LYS A 63 -5.39 -19.49 -0.75
C LYS A 63 -4.56 -18.52 -1.58
N SER A 64 -4.77 -17.24 -1.34
CA SER A 64 -4.05 -16.16 -1.99
C SER A 64 -3.73 -15.05 -1.01
N ILE A 65 -2.75 -14.23 -1.38
CA ILE A 65 -2.27 -13.11 -0.59
C ILE A 65 -2.86 -11.83 -1.15
N GLY A 66 -3.46 -11.01 -0.29
CA GLY A 66 -3.93 -9.69 -0.66
C GLY A 66 -3.01 -8.61 -0.15
N VAL A 67 -2.86 -7.53 -0.91
CA VAL A 67 -2.08 -6.35 -0.51
C VAL A 67 -2.93 -5.12 -0.78
N TYR A 68 -3.24 -4.36 0.25
CA TYR A 68 -4.17 -3.24 0.17
C TYR A 68 -3.59 -1.96 0.74
N LEU A 69 -4.06 -0.85 0.22
CA LEU A 69 -3.85 0.47 0.79
C LEU A 69 -5.10 0.87 1.54
N GLY A 70 -4.97 1.07 2.85
CA GLY A 70 -6.05 1.57 3.67
C GLY A 70 -6.00 3.08 3.73
N ASN A 71 -7.12 3.75 3.50
CA ASN A 71 -7.27 5.19 3.60
C ASN A 71 -8.09 5.51 4.85
N TYR A 72 -7.46 6.14 5.81
CA TYR A 72 -8.09 6.53 7.08
C TYR A 72 -8.42 8.02 7.16
N SER A 73 -8.17 8.76 6.08
CA SER A 73 -8.59 10.14 5.98
C SER A 73 -10.08 10.21 5.62
N GLU A 74 -10.70 11.35 5.85
CA GLU A 74 -12.11 11.55 5.52
C GLU A 74 -12.36 11.64 4.03
N ASP A 75 -11.37 12.11 3.29
CA ASP A 75 -11.48 12.34 1.87
C ASP A 75 -11.07 11.11 1.06
N THR A 76 -11.60 11.01 -0.14
CA THR A 76 -11.14 10.04 -1.11
C THR A 76 -9.78 10.43 -1.66
N VAL A 77 -8.99 9.44 -2.05
CA VAL A 77 -7.68 9.67 -2.65
C VAL A 77 -7.59 8.96 -3.99
N THR A 78 -6.81 9.54 -4.89
CA THR A 78 -6.41 8.87 -6.13
C THR A 78 -4.93 8.52 -5.97
N ALA A 79 -4.61 7.26 -6.11
CA ALA A 79 -3.26 6.79 -5.85
C ALA A 79 -2.78 5.82 -6.92
N LYS A 80 -1.49 5.84 -7.14
CA LYS A 80 -0.78 4.80 -7.86
C LYS A 80 -0.04 3.96 -6.83
N PHE A 81 -0.15 2.69 -6.97
CA PHE A 81 0.31 1.74 -5.97
C PHE A 81 1.18 0.69 -6.66
N THR A 82 2.44 0.68 -6.34
CA THR A 82 3.40 -0.25 -6.92
C THR A 82 3.90 -1.19 -5.84
N VAL A 83 3.76 -2.48 -6.05
CA VAL A 83 4.22 -3.50 -5.10
C VAL A 83 5.35 -4.28 -5.74
N LYS A 84 6.47 -4.35 -5.04
CA LYS A 84 7.61 -5.17 -5.43
C LYS A 84 7.82 -6.25 -4.39
N THR A 85 7.92 -7.48 -4.86
CA THR A 85 8.40 -8.61 -4.08
C THR A 85 9.54 -9.24 -4.87
N TYR A 86 10.14 -10.28 -4.36
CA TYR A 86 11.27 -10.93 -5.02
C TYR A 86 11.05 -11.08 -6.54
N LYS A 87 11.82 -10.34 -7.32
CA LYS A 87 11.80 -10.31 -8.80
C LYS A 87 10.43 -10.00 -9.44
N LEU A 88 9.45 -9.59 -8.67
CA LEU A 88 8.11 -9.34 -9.20
C LEU A 88 7.65 -7.93 -8.85
N THR A 89 7.05 -7.28 -9.81
CA THR A 89 6.52 -5.93 -9.62
C THR A 89 5.12 -5.85 -10.20
N ASN A 90 4.18 -5.37 -9.40
CA ASN A 90 2.83 -5.09 -9.84
C ASN A 90 2.49 -3.63 -9.60
N LYS A 91 1.84 -3.02 -10.58
CA LYS A 91 1.37 -1.64 -10.49
C LYS A 91 -0.14 -1.62 -10.58
N LYS A 92 -0.76 -0.79 -9.78
CA LYS A 92 -2.19 -0.58 -9.83
C LYS A 92 -2.51 0.86 -9.51
N GLU A 93 -3.36 1.49 -10.32
CA GLU A 93 -3.97 2.76 -9.95
C GLU A 93 -5.24 2.45 -9.18
N ILE A 94 -5.36 3.05 -8.01
CA ILE A 94 -6.53 2.85 -7.16
C ILE A 94 -7.23 4.18 -6.99
N GLY A 95 -8.54 4.14 -7.21
CA GLY A 95 -9.38 5.30 -6.97
C GLY A 95 -9.80 5.41 -5.52
N ALA A 96 -10.77 6.23 -5.31
CA ALA A 96 -11.33 6.51 -4.00
C ALA A 96 -11.83 5.25 -3.29
N GLY A 97 -11.59 5.16 -2.01
CA GLY A 97 -12.09 4.07 -1.19
C GLY A 97 -11.26 3.88 0.08
N LYS A 98 -11.83 3.17 1.05
CA LYS A 98 -11.14 2.97 2.32
C LYS A 98 -10.04 1.93 2.23
N ASN A 99 -10.28 0.85 1.52
CA ASN A 99 -9.31 -0.22 1.33
C ASN A 99 -9.35 -0.62 -0.13
N SER A 100 -8.30 -0.30 -0.85
CA SER A 100 -8.16 -0.64 -2.26
C SER A 100 -6.79 -1.24 -2.49
N GLY A 101 -6.68 -2.17 -3.42
CA GLY A 101 -5.39 -2.77 -3.71
C GLY A 101 -5.48 -4.00 -4.58
N LEU A 102 -4.60 -4.94 -4.34
CA LEU A 102 -4.44 -6.14 -5.14
C LEU A 102 -5.01 -7.33 -4.38
N THR A 103 -6.22 -7.73 -4.75
CA THR A 103 -6.76 -9.03 -4.34
C THR A 103 -6.00 -10.10 -5.10
N ARG A 104 -5.70 -11.21 -4.46
CA ARG A 104 -4.95 -12.29 -5.11
C ARG A 104 -3.64 -11.80 -5.73
N TYR A 105 -2.91 -10.97 -4.98
CA TYR A 105 -1.61 -10.48 -5.42
C TYR A 105 -0.70 -11.63 -5.83
N ARG A 106 -0.65 -12.67 -5.00
CA ARG A 106 0.04 -13.93 -5.30
C ARG A 106 -0.72 -15.08 -4.64
N SER A 107 -0.70 -16.27 -5.25
CA SER A 107 -1.26 -17.44 -4.63
C SER A 107 -0.33 -17.97 -3.54
N HIS A 108 -0.87 -18.76 -2.60
CA HIS A 108 -0.05 -19.45 -1.60
C HIS A 108 0.96 -20.37 -2.27
N ARG A 109 0.57 -21.00 -3.38
CA ARG A 109 1.46 -21.86 -4.16
C ARG A 109 2.63 -21.08 -4.75
N GLU A 110 2.39 -19.89 -5.32
CA GLU A 110 3.44 -19.04 -5.84
C GLU A 110 4.42 -18.64 -4.73
N TYR A 111 3.90 -18.28 -3.57
CA TYR A 111 4.76 -17.95 -2.44
C TYR A 111 5.66 -19.12 -2.07
N ARG A 112 5.10 -20.31 -1.88
CA ARG A 112 5.86 -21.48 -1.44
C ARG A 112 6.91 -21.91 -2.45
N TRP A 113 6.61 -21.84 -3.74
CA TRP A 113 7.48 -22.37 -4.77
C TRP A 113 8.45 -21.36 -5.37
N PHE A 114 8.10 -20.08 -5.39
CA PHE A 114 8.88 -19.08 -6.12
C PHE A 114 9.34 -17.89 -5.29
N MET A 115 8.67 -17.59 -4.20
CA MET A 115 8.92 -16.36 -3.45
C MET A 115 9.52 -16.58 -2.07
N LYS A 116 9.30 -17.74 -1.49
CA LYS A 116 9.72 -18.01 -0.13
C LYS A 116 11.23 -17.97 0.00
N SER A 117 11.73 -17.12 0.89
CA SER A 117 13.12 -17.07 1.27
C SER A 117 13.43 -18.13 2.32
N ALA A 118 14.73 -18.40 2.53
CA ALA A 118 15.15 -19.41 3.52
C ALA A 118 14.66 -19.10 4.93
N ASP A 119 14.53 -17.82 5.27
CA ASP A 119 14.05 -17.38 6.59
C ASP A 119 12.53 -17.25 6.69
N ASP A 120 11.80 -17.56 5.61
CA ASP A 120 10.33 -17.48 5.54
C ASP A 120 9.81 -16.09 5.92
N VAL A 121 10.51 -15.05 5.52
CA VAL A 121 10.06 -13.66 5.69
C VAL A 121 9.51 -13.16 4.36
N PHE A 122 8.25 -12.71 4.37
CA PHE A 122 7.66 -12.09 3.19
C PHE A 122 8.02 -10.62 3.17
N ARG A 123 8.85 -10.22 2.22
CA ARG A 123 9.36 -8.86 2.09
C ARG A 123 8.65 -8.15 0.95
N LEU A 124 8.08 -7.00 1.28
CA LEU A 124 7.38 -6.14 0.34
C LEU A 124 8.03 -4.77 0.33
N GLU A 125 8.18 -4.21 -0.84
CA GLU A 125 8.49 -2.79 -1.01
C GLU A 125 7.35 -2.17 -1.80
N LEU A 126 6.73 -1.15 -1.22
CA LEU A 126 5.57 -0.51 -1.82
C LEU A 126 5.87 0.96 -2.05
N GLU A 127 5.59 1.41 -3.26
CA GLU A 127 5.61 2.85 -3.56
C GLU A 127 4.17 3.31 -3.72
N VAL A 128 3.79 4.27 -2.90
CA VAL A 128 2.46 4.87 -2.92
C VAL A 128 2.60 6.29 -3.40
N THR A 129 1.95 6.62 -4.51
CA THR A 129 1.93 7.97 -5.06
C THR A 129 0.50 8.49 -4.98
N LEU A 130 0.31 9.61 -4.27
CA LEU A 130 -0.97 10.29 -4.25
C LEU A 130 -0.98 11.42 -5.26
N TYR A 131 -2.06 11.51 -6.01
CA TYR A 131 -2.32 12.60 -6.93
C TYR A 131 -3.33 13.55 -6.30
N PHE A 132 -3.10 14.83 -6.45
CA PHE A 132 -3.96 15.84 -5.87
C PHE A 132 -4.85 16.42 -6.94
N SER A 133 -6.15 16.47 -6.64
CA SER A 133 -7.12 17.11 -7.51
C SER A 133 -7.03 18.63 -7.38
N ALA A 134 -7.64 19.34 -8.32
CA ALA A 134 -7.77 20.78 -8.22
C ALA A 134 -8.48 21.20 -6.93
N LYS A 135 -9.43 20.40 -6.47
CA LYS A 135 -10.14 20.62 -5.21
C LYS A 135 -9.20 20.57 -4.01
N ASP A 136 -8.32 19.56 -3.96
CA ASP A 136 -7.36 19.43 -2.87
C ASP A 136 -6.38 20.61 -2.85
N MET A 137 -5.94 21.04 -4.01
CA MET A 137 -5.05 22.20 -4.15
C MET A 137 -5.74 23.48 -3.68
N ASN A 138 -7.00 23.66 -4.04
CA ASN A 138 -7.77 24.84 -3.62
C ASN A 138 -7.97 24.86 -2.11
N CYS A 139 -8.28 23.73 -1.50
CA CYS A 139 -8.40 23.62 -0.05
C CYS A 139 -7.08 23.99 0.65
N SER A 140 -5.97 23.52 0.14
CA SER A 140 -4.65 23.86 0.68
C SER A 140 -4.37 25.36 0.59
N LYS A 141 -4.72 25.98 -0.55
CA LYS A 141 -4.57 27.43 -0.73
C LYS A 141 -5.46 28.23 0.23
N LYS A 142 -6.69 27.81 0.43
CA LYS A 142 -7.60 28.45 1.36
C LYS A 142 -7.06 28.41 2.79
N ARG A 143 -6.53 27.30 3.22
CA ARG A 143 -5.93 27.17 4.54
C ARG A 143 -4.75 28.11 4.71
N SER A 144 -3.92 28.20 3.70
CA SER A 144 -2.79 29.15 3.72
C SER A 144 -3.25 30.59 3.73
N GLY A 145 -4.32 30.90 2.99
CA GLY A 145 -4.84 32.26 2.91
C GLY A 145 -5.57 32.73 4.16
N LEU A 146 -6.04 31.81 4.99
CA LEU A 146 -6.74 32.14 6.25
C LEU A 146 -5.80 32.42 7.39
N LEU A 147 -4.56 32.19 7.19
CA LEU A 147 -3.53 32.49 8.18
C LEU A 147 -3.06 33.90 8.05
#